data_95204f4accd8030e5178cc811c31bb6c
#
_entry.id   95204f4accd8030e5178cc811c31bb6c
#
_cell.length_a   1.000
_cell.length_b   1.000
_cell.length_c   1.000
_cell.angle_alpha   90.00
_cell.angle_beta   90.00
_cell.angle_gamma   90.00
#
_symmetry.space_group_name_H-M   'P 1'
#
loop_
_entity.id
_entity.type
_entity.pdbx_description
1 polymer ?
#
loop_
_entity_poly.entity_id
_entity_poly.type
_entity_poly.pdbx_seq_one_letter_code
_entity_poly.pdbx_strand_id
1 'polypeptide(L)' 'CPYRGVRQRTWGKWVAEIREPNRGKRLWLGSFPTAVEAAHAYDEAAKAMYGPKARVNF' A
#
# COMPACT_ATOMS: atom_id res chain seq x y z
N CYS A 1 -5.06 -5.97 -9.98
CA CYS A 1 -4.59 -6.34 -8.65
C CYS A 1 -5.73 -6.28 -7.64
N PRO A 2 -5.92 -7.32 -6.82
CA PRO A 2 -7.05 -7.35 -5.89
C PRO A 2 -6.88 -6.51 -4.63
N TYR A 3 -5.68 -6.02 -4.37
CA TYR A 3 -5.42 -5.24 -3.15
C TYR A 3 -5.24 -3.77 -3.45
N ARG A 4 -5.77 -2.94 -2.55
CA ARG A 4 -5.66 -1.49 -2.66
C ARG A 4 -4.21 -1.03 -2.45
N GLY A 5 -3.71 -0.20 -3.35
CA GLY A 5 -2.37 0.36 -3.23
C GLY A 5 -1.24 -0.60 -3.56
N VAL A 6 -1.57 -1.78 -4.09
CA VAL A 6 -0.60 -2.82 -4.41
C VAL A 6 -0.64 -3.10 -5.90
N ARG A 7 0.52 -3.24 -6.51
CA ARG A 7 0.59 -3.68 -7.90
C ARG A 7 1.87 -4.46 -8.13
N GLN A 8 1.83 -5.31 -9.13
CA GLN A 8 2.98 -6.09 -9.52
C GLN A 8 3.80 -5.28 -10.53
N ARG A 9 5.03 -5.02 -10.19
CA ARG A 9 5.91 -4.25 -11.07
C ARG A 9 6.66 -5.13 -12.04
N THR A 10 7.20 -6.22 -11.52
CA THR A 10 7.84 -7.23 -12.33
C THR A 10 7.44 -8.58 -11.78
N TRP A 11 7.77 -9.64 -12.52
CA TRP A 11 7.45 -10.97 -12.06
C TRP A 11 8.11 -11.24 -10.72
N GLY A 12 7.32 -11.64 -9.75
CA GLY A 12 7.81 -11.94 -8.41
C GLY A 12 8.06 -10.74 -7.51
N LYS A 13 7.73 -9.53 -7.98
CA LYS A 13 7.90 -8.33 -7.17
C LYS A 13 6.63 -7.51 -7.12
N TRP A 14 6.20 -7.20 -5.92
CA TRP A 14 5.01 -6.41 -5.67
C TRP A 14 5.39 -5.14 -4.96
N VAL A 15 4.78 -4.03 -5.33
CA VAL A 15 5.06 -2.74 -4.71
C VAL A 15 3.80 -2.23 -4.03
N ALA A 16 4.01 -1.50 -2.93
CA ALA A 16 2.94 -0.84 -2.22
C ALA A 16 3.17 0.66 -2.28
N GLU A 17 2.11 1.39 -2.60
CA GLU A 17 2.13 2.84 -2.65
C GLU A 17 0.88 3.37 -1.97
N ILE A 18 0.99 4.52 -1.33
CA ILE A 18 -0.15 5.16 -0.71
C ILE A 18 -0.12 6.65 -1.02
N ARG A 19 -1.30 7.24 -1.19
CA ARG A 19 -1.40 8.67 -1.40
C ARG A 19 -1.38 9.38 -0.05
N GLU A 20 -0.48 10.34 0.10
CA GLU A 20 -0.42 11.12 1.33
C GLU A 20 -1.63 12.03 1.44
N PRO A 21 -2.24 12.12 2.65
CA PRO A 21 -3.36 13.04 2.85
C PRO A 21 -2.89 14.49 2.68
N ASN A 22 -3.72 15.29 2.02
CA ASN A 22 -3.50 16.73 1.82
C ASN A 22 -2.32 17.12 0.94
N ARG A 23 -1.61 16.16 0.37
CA ARG A 23 -0.46 16.46 -0.49
C ARG A 23 -0.64 16.03 -1.93
N GLY A 24 -1.52 15.09 -2.19
CA GLY A 24 -1.73 14.58 -3.53
C GLY A 24 -0.57 13.81 -4.11
N LYS A 25 0.42 13.51 -3.30
CA LYS A 25 1.58 12.73 -3.73
C LYS A 25 1.45 11.29 -3.30
N ARG A 26 2.05 10.40 -4.09
CA ARG A 26 2.13 9.00 -3.73
C ARG A 26 3.41 8.73 -2.98
N LEU A 27 3.29 8.05 -1.85
CA LEU A 27 4.44 7.61 -1.08
C LEU A 27 4.69 6.15 -1.40
N TRP A 28 5.91 5.86 -1.84
CA TRP A 28 6.31 4.50 -2.15
C TRP A 28 6.72 3.80 -0.87
N LEU A 29 6.08 2.66 -0.57
CA LEU A 29 6.30 1.97 0.69
C LEU A 29 7.35 0.88 0.61
N GLY A 30 7.60 0.34 -0.57
CA GLY A 30 8.63 -0.66 -0.75
C GLY A 30 8.24 -1.75 -1.72
N SER A 31 9.15 -2.69 -1.91
CA SER A 31 8.95 -3.88 -2.74
C SER A 31 8.85 -5.11 -1.86
N PHE A 32 7.99 -6.05 -2.26
CA PHE A 32 7.70 -7.24 -1.47
C PHE A 32 7.62 -8.45 -2.40
N PRO A 33 7.93 -9.64 -1.90
CA PRO A 33 7.87 -10.85 -2.73
C PRO A 33 6.44 -11.33 -3.01
N THR A 34 5.47 -10.92 -2.21
CA THR A 34 4.08 -11.32 -2.41
C THR A 34 3.14 -10.13 -2.32
N ALA A 35 1.97 -10.27 -2.97
CA ALA A 35 0.94 -9.25 -2.91
C ALA A 35 0.39 -9.06 -1.49
N VAL A 36 0.31 -10.14 -0.73
CA VAL A 36 -0.21 -10.08 0.64
C VAL A 36 0.70 -9.24 1.52
N GLU A 37 2.01 -9.43 1.42
CA GLU A 37 2.96 -8.64 2.20
C GLU A 37 2.89 -7.16 1.81
N ALA A 38 2.77 -6.86 0.52
CA ALA A 38 2.61 -5.49 0.06
C ALA A 38 1.31 -4.88 0.60
N ALA A 39 0.23 -5.66 0.62
CA ALA A 39 -1.05 -5.20 1.14
C ALA A 39 -0.98 -4.90 2.64
N HIS A 40 -0.26 -5.72 3.40
CA HIS A 40 -0.07 -5.44 4.82
C HIS A 40 0.73 -4.15 5.04
N ALA A 41 1.76 -3.91 4.22
CA ALA A 41 2.51 -2.66 4.31
C ALA A 41 1.62 -1.45 4.01
N TYR A 42 0.76 -1.57 2.99
CA TYR A 42 -0.19 -0.53 2.68
C TYR A 42 -1.14 -0.27 3.86
N ASP A 43 -1.66 -1.34 4.43
CA ASP A 43 -2.62 -1.21 5.53
C ASP A 43 -2.00 -0.52 6.74
N GLU A 44 -0.75 -0.85 7.09
CA GLU A 44 -0.08 -0.20 8.20
C GLU A 44 0.14 1.29 7.94
N ALA A 45 0.55 1.64 6.73
CA ALA A 45 0.73 3.04 6.37
C ALA A 45 -0.61 3.78 6.37
N ALA A 46 -1.68 3.13 5.89
CA ALA A 46 -3.00 3.74 5.87
C ALA A 46 -3.49 4.04 7.27
N LYS A 47 -3.30 3.10 8.20
CA LYS A 47 -3.70 3.30 9.58
C LYS A 47 -2.94 4.46 10.23
N ALA A 48 -1.65 4.57 9.92
CA ALA A 48 -0.82 5.66 10.47
C ALA A 48 -1.23 7.02 9.90
N MET A 49 -1.56 7.08 8.62
CA MET A 49 -1.86 8.35 7.95
C MET A 49 -3.31 8.80 8.09
N TYR A 50 -4.24 7.87 8.01
CA TYR A 50 -5.67 8.18 7.95
C TYR A 50 -6.41 7.83 9.24
N GLY A 51 -5.74 7.15 10.17
CA GLY A 51 -6.31 6.83 11.47
C GLY A 51 -7.43 5.80 11.39
N PRO A 52 -8.41 5.88 12.31
CA PRO A 52 -9.45 4.85 12.40
C PRO A 52 -10.38 4.79 11.19
N LYS A 53 -10.36 5.81 10.34
CA LYS A 53 -11.18 5.81 9.12
C LYS A 53 -10.43 5.29 7.91
N ALA A 54 -9.22 4.78 8.08
CA ALA A 54 -8.42 4.27 6.98
C ALA A 54 -9.13 3.11 6.30
N ARG A 55 -9.06 3.10 4.97
CA ARG A 55 -9.55 1.97 4.20
C ARG A 55 -8.41 0.99 4.00
N VAL A 56 -8.55 -0.17 4.56
CA VAL A 56 -7.51 -1.19 4.53
C VAL A 56 -7.98 -2.42 3.76
N ASN A 57 -7.02 -3.26 3.39
CA ASN A 57 -7.32 -4.49 2.65
C ASN A 57 -7.78 -5.62 3.56
N PHE A 58 -7.32 -5.63 4.79
CA PHE A 58 -7.62 -6.74 5.72
C PHE A 58 -8.38 -6.31 6.96
#